data_77ad64a38ec8b8188ef66c404418334a
#
_entry.id   77ad64a38ec8b8188ef66c404418334a
#
_cell.length_a   1.000
_cell.length_b   1.000
_cell.length_c   1.000
_cell.angle_alpha   90.00
_cell.angle_beta   90.00
_cell.angle_gamma   90.00
#
_symmetry.space_group_name_H-M   'P 1'
#
loop_
_entity.id
_entity.type
_entity.pdbx_description
1 polymer ?
#
loop_
_entity_poly.entity_id
_entity_poly.type
_entity_poly.pdbx_seq_one_letter_code
_entity_poly.pdbx_strand_id
1 'polypeptide(L)'
;MKKLWYVLSMFFLWSAPSLAQPQNLQTTTLINIGYSNVSIMSFGLHQNISITTASNPSVVDGAGFNSALIGTSTMQYLKFTIFGSGYSTKSIAVSLSAPLSSDYYNLVLATQTMSLLPYGSIPVDHGPVQLSATSKVWLSDIEYGATGSGPIDGIPFQYELQKNPNGSYATLSGAQEQVVIIFTIIE
;
A
#
# COMPACT_ATOMS: atom_id res chain seq x y z
N MET A 1 -43.81 -55.64 -89.46
CA MET A 1 -43.20 -54.29 -89.34
C MET A 1 -43.60 -53.75 -87.93
N LYS A 2 -42.69 -53.78 -87.00
CA LYS A 2 -42.93 -53.38 -85.62
C LYS A 2 -42.38 -51.96 -85.45
N LYS A 3 -43.21 -51.00 -85.16
CA LYS A 3 -42.80 -49.64 -84.85
C LYS A 3 -42.52 -49.56 -83.33
N LEU A 4 -41.26 -49.27 -83.03
CA LEU A 4 -40.80 -49.07 -81.66
C LEU A 4 -41.01 -47.60 -81.26
N TRP A 5 -41.85 -47.36 -80.24
CA TRP A 5 -42.04 -46.04 -79.69
C TRP A 5 -41.07 -45.89 -78.55
N TYR A 6 -40.12 -44.96 -78.64
CA TYR A 6 -39.29 -44.52 -77.56
C TYR A 6 -40.00 -43.38 -76.80
N VAL A 7 -40.39 -43.65 -75.61
CA VAL A 7 -40.88 -42.64 -74.68
C VAL A 7 -39.66 -42.09 -73.99
N LEU A 8 -39.29 -40.86 -74.29
CA LEU A 8 -38.22 -40.11 -73.64
C LEU A 8 -38.80 -39.46 -72.39
N SER A 9 -38.60 -40.08 -71.24
CA SER A 9 -38.97 -39.49 -69.90
C SER A 9 -37.91 -38.45 -69.51
N MET A 10 -38.26 -37.21 -69.71
CA MET A 10 -37.44 -36.07 -69.34
C MET A 10 -37.65 -35.86 -67.80
N PHE A 11 -36.72 -36.39 -66.95
CA PHE A 11 -36.66 -36.07 -65.54
C PHE A 11 -36.17 -34.64 -65.38
N PHE A 12 -37.09 -33.75 -65.09
CA PHE A 12 -36.74 -32.42 -64.58
C PHE A 12 -36.31 -32.60 -63.12
N LEU A 13 -34.99 -32.67 -62.88
CA LEU A 13 -34.42 -32.47 -61.56
C LEU A 13 -34.61 -30.98 -61.17
N TRP A 14 -35.65 -30.75 -60.39
CA TRP A 14 -35.82 -29.47 -59.77
C TRP A 14 -34.83 -29.40 -58.59
N SER A 15 -33.65 -28.80 -58.81
CA SER A 15 -32.73 -28.45 -57.76
C SER A 15 -33.37 -27.29 -56.97
N ALA A 16 -33.94 -27.62 -55.81
CA ALA A 16 -34.33 -26.60 -54.84
C ALA A 16 -33.09 -25.79 -54.46
N PRO A 17 -33.14 -24.46 -54.51
CA PRO A 17 -32.06 -23.65 -53.98
C PRO A 17 -31.96 -23.96 -52.47
N SER A 18 -30.86 -24.55 -52.06
CA SER A 18 -30.53 -24.65 -50.63
C SER A 18 -30.40 -23.21 -50.11
N LEU A 19 -31.38 -22.78 -49.35
CA LEU A 19 -31.25 -21.56 -48.57
C LEU A 19 -30.05 -21.76 -47.66
N ALA A 20 -28.91 -21.17 -48.03
CA ALA A 20 -27.77 -21.11 -47.18
C ALA A 20 -28.20 -20.42 -45.87
N GLN A 21 -28.32 -21.20 -44.81
CA GLN A 21 -28.51 -20.62 -43.48
C GLN A 21 -27.40 -19.60 -43.26
N PRO A 22 -27.70 -18.38 -42.79
CA PRO A 22 -26.65 -17.47 -42.43
C PRO A 22 -25.82 -18.14 -41.31
N GLN A 23 -24.63 -18.57 -41.69
CA GLN A 23 -23.67 -19.02 -40.71
C GLN A 23 -23.34 -17.82 -39.83
N ASN A 24 -23.74 -17.90 -38.58
CA ASN A 24 -23.41 -16.90 -37.59
C ASN A 24 -21.91 -17.00 -37.33
N LEU A 25 -21.12 -16.31 -38.12
CA LEU A 25 -19.66 -16.23 -38.00
C LEU A 25 -19.36 -15.46 -36.71
N GLN A 26 -19.26 -16.17 -35.60
CA GLN A 26 -18.71 -15.62 -34.39
C GLN A 26 -17.18 -15.60 -34.50
N THR A 27 -16.62 -14.42 -34.67
CA THR A 27 -15.18 -14.22 -34.56
C THR A 27 -14.84 -13.96 -33.10
N THR A 28 -14.15 -14.89 -32.48
CA THR A 28 -13.65 -14.71 -31.11
C THR A 28 -12.25 -14.13 -31.20
N THR A 29 -12.08 -12.92 -30.67
CA THR A 29 -10.76 -12.30 -30.53
C THR A 29 -10.29 -12.54 -29.09
N LEU A 30 -9.17 -13.25 -28.92
CA LEU A 30 -8.51 -13.40 -27.64
C LEU A 30 -7.62 -12.17 -27.42
N ILE A 31 -7.96 -11.38 -26.43
CA ILE A 31 -7.12 -10.27 -25.95
C ILE A 31 -6.45 -10.73 -24.66
N ASN A 32 -5.14 -10.88 -24.68
CA ASN A 32 -4.36 -11.14 -23.49
C ASN A 32 -4.05 -9.81 -22.81
N ILE A 33 -4.65 -9.56 -21.67
CA ILE A 33 -4.37 -8.39 -20.83
C ILE A 33 -3.45 -8.86 -19.71
N GLY A 34 -2.19 -8.42 -19.78
CA GLY A 34 -1.21 -8.68 -18.73
C GLY A 34 -1.09 -7.47 -17.80
N TYR A 35 -1.12 -7.71 -16.49
CA TYR A 35 -0.80 -6.72 -15.48
C TYR A 35 0.54 -7.09 -14.86
N SER A 36 1.45 -6.11 -14.76
CA SER A 36 2.64 -6.27 -13.93
C SER A 36 2.31 -5.90 -12.49
N ASN A 37 3.02 -6.54 -11.55
CA ASN A 37 2.95 -6.17 -10.14
C ASN A 37 3.37 -4.72 -9.97
N VAL A 38 2.57 -3.95 -9.25
CA VAL A 38 2.83 -2.54 -8.96
C VAL A 38 2.82 -2.36 -7.46
N SER A 39 3.89 -1.79 -6.92
CA SER A 39 3.96 -1.40 -5.52
C SER A 39 4.60 -0.02 -5.46
N ILE A 40 3.79 0.98 -5.13
CA ILE A 40 4.20 2.38 -5.05
C ILE A 40 3.81 2.89 -3.66
N MET A 41 4.71 3.65 -3.05
CA MET A 41 4.50 4.27 -1.76
C MET A 41 4.97 5.72 -1.78
N SER A 42 4.23 6.60 -1.12
CA SER A 42 4.56 8.04 -1.02
C SER A 42 3.96 8.64 0.25
N PHE A 43 4.37 9.86 0.57
CA PHE A 43 3.77 10.62 1.68
C PHE A 43 2.81 11.68 1.18
N GLY A 44 1.71 11.88 1.94
CA GLY A 44 0.65 12.80 1.57
C GLY A 44 0.99 14.28 1.72
N LEU A 45 1.76 14.68 2.75
CA LEU A 45 1.93 16.08 3.11
C LEU A 45 3.39 16.56 3.16
N HIS A 46 4.28 15.93 3.91
CA HIS A 46 5.61 16.48 4.16
C HIS A 46 6.71 15.42 4.11
N GLN A 47 7.81 15.79 3.48
CA GLN A 47 9.04 14.98 3.49
C GLN A 47 9.95 15.34 4.68
N ASN A 48 9.86 16.58 5.18
CA ASN A 48 10.60 17.05 6.35
C ASN A 48 9.64 17.26 7.50
N ILE A 49 9.85 16.54 8.59
CA ILE A 49 8.99 16.54 9.77
C ILE A 49 9.79 17.08 10.95
N SER A 50 9.25 18.07 11.62
CA SER A 50 9.82 18.56 12.88
C SER A 50 9.01 18.04 14.05
N ILE A 51 9.71 17.49 15.03
CA ILE A 51 9.13 17.19 16.35
C ILE A 51 9.63 18.29 17.29
N THR A 52 8.69 19.09 17.75
CA THR A 52 8.99 20.10 18.75
C THR A 52 8.59 19.53 20.10
N THR A 53 9.49 19.62 21.07
CA THR A 53 9.14 19.32 22.46
C THR A 53 8.02 20.26 22.87
N ALA A 54 7.07 19.74 23.64
CA ALA A 54 5.99 20.58 24.16
C ALA A 54 6.57 21.84 24.78
N SER A 55 5.96 22.99 24.50
CA SER A 55 6.44 24.31 24.90
C SER A 55 6.55 24.52 26.43
N ASN A 56 6.14 23.53 27.20
CA ASN A 56 6.32 23.48 28.63
C ASN A 56 6.43 22.00 29.06
N PRO A 57 7.52 21.29 28.73
CA PRO A 57 7.77 20.02 29.36
C PRO A 57 7.83 20.34 30.86
N SER A 58 7.06 19.61 31.65
CA SER A 58 7.14 19.68 33.10
C SER A 58 8.52 19.16 33.51
N VAL A 59 9.52 20.03 33.39
CA VAL A 59 10.88 19.76 33.85
C VAL A 59 10.92 20.11 35.31
N VAL A 60 11.04 19.12 36.15
CA VAL A 60 11.26 19.31 37.56
C VAL A 60 12.76 19.38 37.82
N ASP A 61 13.22 20.42 38.48
CA ASP A 61 14.62 20.56 38.85
C ASP A 61 15.16 19.27 39.48
N GLY A 62 16.19 18.70 38.86
CA GLY A 62 16.83 17.46 39.29
C GLY A 62 16.10 16.16 38.93
N ALA A 63 14.89 16.20 38.38
CA ALA A 63 14.14 15.00 38.00
C ALA A 63 13.96 14.82 36.47
N GLY A 64 14.32 15.82 35.66
CA GLY A 64 14.19 15.79 34.23
C GLY A 64 12.76 15.89 33.71
N PHE A 65 12.51 15.35 32.54
CA PHE A 65 11.16 15.35 31.96
C PHE A 65 10.24 14.44 32.78
N ASN A 66 9.15 15.03 33.24
CA ASN A 66 8.16 14.33 34.04
C ASN A 66 7.16 13.51 33.20
N SER A 67 7.11 13.77 31.90
CA SER A 67 6.21 13.10 30.98
C SER A 67 6.93 12.00 30.21
N ALA A 68 6.26 10.85 30.01
CA ALA A 68 6.74 9.80 29.13
C ALA A 68 6.77 10.28 27.67
N LEU A 69 5.81 11.15 27.29
CA LEU A 69 5.75 11.78 25.96
C LEU A 69 6.44 13.14 26.02
N ILE A 70 7.50 13.30 25.23
CA ILE A 70 8.30 14.52 25.14
C ILE A 70 7.76 15.44 24.04
N GLY A 71 7.31 14.87 22.93
CA GLY A 71 6.78 15.63 21.80
C GLY A 71 6.16 14.76 20.72
N THR A 72 5.39 15.38 19.86
CA THR A 72 4.75 14.71 18.72
C THR A 72 4.98 15.50 17.43
N SER A 73 4.98 14.80 16.31
CA SER A 73 4.93 15.44 15.00
C SER A 73 3.51 15.89 14.65
N THR A 74 3.39 16.68 13.59
CA THR A 74 2.12 16.82 12.90
C THR A 74 1.69 15.48 12.28
N MET A 75 0.37 15.33 12.04
CA MET A 75 -0.19 14.17 11.38
C MET A 75 0.43 13.97 9.99
N GLN A 76 0.81 12.75 9.71
CA GLN A 76 1.34 12.30 8.43
C GLN A 76 0.41 11.26 7.82
N TYR A 77 0.48 11.10 6.51
CA TYR A 77 -0.34 10.15 5.78
C TYR A 77 0.54 9.33 4.83
N LEU A 78 0.62 8.03 5.08
CA LEU A 78 1.29 7.12 4.16
C LEU A 78 0.33 6.69 3.08
N LYS A 79 0.67 7.01 1.85
CA LYS A 79 -0.06 6.56 0.66
C LYS A 79 0.63 5.36 0.05
N PHE A 80 -0.17 4.41 -0.39
CA PHE A 80 0.34 3.32 -1.21
C PHE A 80 -0.67 2.90 -2.26
N THR A 81 -0.13 2.27 -3.29
CA THR A 81 -0.89 1.55 -4.31
C THR A 81 -0.19 0.22 -4.53
N ILE A 82 -0.86 -0.86 -4.23
CA ILE A 82 -0.33 -2.22 -4.34
C ILE A 82 -1.30 -3.03 -5.19
N PHE A 83 -0.80 -3.51 -6.33
CA PHE A 83 -1.46 -4.47 -7.19
C PHE A 83 -0.53 -5.62 -7.46
N GLY A 84 -1.04 -6.84 -7.47
CA GLY A 84 -0.27 -8.01 -7.77
C GLY A 84 -1.11 -9.11 -8.42
N SER A 85 -0.48 -9.92 -9.25
CA SER A 85 -1.04 -11.15 -9.75
C SER A 85 -0.67 -12.26 -8.78
N GLY A 86 -1.50 -12.54 -7.80
CA GLY A 86 -1.27 -13.63 -6.86
C GLY A 86 -1.81 -13.31 -5.47
N TYR A 87 -1.90 -14.34 -4.66
CA TYR A 87 -2.44 -14.25 -3.29
C TYR A 87 -1.36 -13.90 -2.24
N SER A 88 -0.19 -13.38 -2.64
CA SER A 88 0.84 -12.98 -1.68
C SER A 88 0.46 -11.64 -1.06
N THR A 89 0.35 -11.65 0.26
CA THR A 89 0.20 -10.42 1.03
C THR A 89 1.54 -9.69 1.12
N LYS A 90 1.48 -8.37 1.15
CA LYS A 90 2.64 -7.53 1.37
C LYS A 90 2.58 -6.88 2.74
N SER A 91 3.73 -6.46 3.20
CA SER A 91 3.86 -5.74 4.46
C SER A 91 4.64 -4.44 4.24
N ILE A 92 4.42 -3.48 5.12
CA ILE A 92 5.21 -2.26 5.17
C ILE A 92 6.04 -2.29 6.44
N ALA A 93 7.35 -2.30 6.25
CA ALA A 93 8.32 -2.25 7.33
C ALA A 93 8.93 -0.86 7.44
N VAL A 94 9.38 -0.50 8.64
CA VAL A 94 9.98 0.79 8.95
C VAL A 94 11.26 0.64 9.74
N SER A 95 12.25 1.46 9.43
CA SER A 95 13.53 1.53 10.14
C SER A 95 14.11 2.94 10.11
N LEU A 96 15.13 3.18 10.93
CA LEU A 96 16.01 4.34 10.81
C LEU A 96 17.21 3.99 9.93
N SER A 97 17.73 4.97 9.20
CA SER A 97 18.98 4.80 8.44
C SER A 97 20.22 4.64 9.33
N ALA A 98 20.15 5.19 10.55
CA ALA A 98 21.17 5.10 11.57
C ALA A 98 20.53 5.11 12.97
N PRO A 99 21.19 4.60 14.01
CA PRO A 99 20.71 4.73 15.38
C PRO A 99 20.58 6.20 15.78
N LEU A 100 19.70 6.48 16.73
CA LEU A 100 19.62 7.80 17.36
C LEU A 100 20.94 8.12 18.10
N SER A 101 21.32 9.38 18.11
CA SER A 101 22.56 9.84 18.76
C SER A 101 22.44 9.82 20.30
N SER A 102 21.22 9.91 20.82
CA SER A 102 20.92 9.88 22.25
C SER A 102 20.11 8.64 22.61
N ASP A 103 20.46 7.99 23.67
CA ASP A 103 19.68 6.89 24.29
C ASP A 103 18.58 7.41 25.23
N TYR A 104 18.53 8.72 25.50
CA TYR A 104 17.57 9.32 26.42
C TYR A 104 16.12 9.24 25.94
N TYR A 105 15.90 9.18 24.66
CA TYR A 105 14.57 9.13 24.05
C TYR A 105 14.46 8.02 23.00
N ASN A 106 13.24 7.59 22.81
CA ASN A 106 12.86 6.70 21.74
C ASN A 106 12.01 7.49 20.73
N LEU A 107 12.23 7.26 19.47
CA LEU A 107 11.33 7.72 18.40
C LEU A 107 10.36 6.58 18.09
N VAL A 108 9.07 6.86 18.21
CA VAL A 108 7.99 5.88 18.01
C VAL A 108 7.11 6.35 16.86
N LEU A 109 6.77 5.45 15.98
CA LEU A 109 5.74 5.64 14.97
C LEU A 109 4.43 5.10 15.52
N ALA A 110 3.44 5.96 15.69
CA ALA A 110 2.13 5.62 16.22
C ALA A 110 1.06 5.83 15.13
N THR A 111 0.37 4.75 14.79
CA THR A 111 -0.76 4.80 13.87
C THR A 111 -1.94 5.49 14.56
N GLN A 112 -2.65 6.31 13.82
CA GLN A 112 -3.91 6.88 14.25
C GLN A 112 -5.07 6.03 13.71
N THR A 113 -6.30 6.31 14.15
CA THR A 113 -7.46 5.56 13.71
C THR A 113 -7.53 5.51 12.19
N MET A 114 -7.40 4.32 11.62
CA MET A 114 -7.54 4.10 10.19
C MET A 114 -9.02 4.13 9.80
N SER A 115 -9.33 4.86 8.75
CA SER A 115 -10.61 4.76 8.06
C SER A 115 -10.54 3.68 6.98
N LEU A 116 -11.71 3.30 6.45
CA LEU A 116 -11.77 2.38 5.31
C LEU A 116 -10.94 2.94 4.15
N LEU A 117 -10.15 2.07 3.54
CA LEU A 117 -9.43 2.43 2.31
C LEU A 117 -10.42 2.55 1.15
N PRO A 118 -10.20 3.48 0.20
CA PRO A 118 -11.03 3.57 -1.00
C PRO A 118 -11.05 2.27 -1.80
N TYR A 119 -9.94 1.53 -1.81
CA TYR A 119 -9.81 0.26 -2.49
C TYR A 119 -8.98 -0.71 -1.66
N GLY A 120 -9.48 -1.92 -1.48
CA GLY A 120 -8.81 -2.99 -0.75
C GLY A 120 -9.25 -3.13 0.70
N SER A 121 -8.56 -4.02 1.42
CA SER A 121 -8.76 -4.26 2.85
C SER A 121 -7.90 -3.32 3.69
N ILE A 122 -8.35 -3.04 4.90
CA ILE A 122 -7.55 -2.31 5.89
C ILE A 122 -6.37 -3.21 6.29
N PRO A 123 -5.12 -2.73 6.21
CA PRO A 123 -3.97 -3.47 6.69
C PRO A 123 -4.08 -3.81 8.18
N VAL A 124 -3.43 -4.88 8.59
CA VAL A 124 -3.26 -5.18 10.01
C VAL A 124 -2.17 -4.25 10.56
N ASP A 125 -2.55 -3.46 11.55
CA ASP A 125 -1.65 -2.58 12.29
C ASP A 125 -1.01 -3.34 13.46
N HIS A 126 0.32 -3.33 13.51
CA HIS A 126 1.08 -3.94 14.61
C HIS A 126 1.26 -3.00 15.81
N GLY A 127 0.55 -1.89 15.81
CA GLY A 127 0.57 -0.88 16.88
C GLY A 127 1.79 0.04 16.83
N PRO A 128 2.04 0.80 17.91
CA PRO A 128 3.18 1.71 17.95
C PRO A 128 4.50 0.99 17.77
N VAL A 129 5.30 1.44 16.79
CA VAL A 129 6.61 0.86 16.48
C VAL A 129 7.72 1.77 16.99
N GLN A 130 8.50 1.30 17.95
CA GLN A 130 9.74 1.96 18.32
C GLN A 130 10.74 1.81 17.19
N LEU A 131 11.14 2.93 16.60
CA LEU A 131 12.05 2.99 15.46
C LEU A 131 13.50 2.72 15.90
N SER A 132 14.20 1.96 15.08
CA SER A 132 15.62 1.63 15.27
C SER A 132 16.26 1.36 13.90
N ALA A 133 17.55 1.17 13.85
CA ALA A 133 18.24 0.75 12.62
C ALA A 133 17.81 -0.64 12.14
N THR A 134 17.20 -1.46 13.02
CA THR A 134 16.62 -2.74 12.63
C THR A 134 15.21 -2.51 12.11
N SER A 135 14.93 -3.02 10.92
CA SER A 135 13.61 -2.94 10.28
C SER A 135 12.56 -3.72 11.07
N LYS A 136 11.40 -3.13 11.28
CA LYS A 136 10.25 -3.75 11.93
C LYS A 136 9.01 -3.61 11.05
N VAL A 137 8.19 -4.64 11.00
CA VAL A 137 6.89 -4.59 10.33
C VAL A 137 5.99 -3.64 11.10
N TRP A 138 5.41 -2.70 10.39
CA TRP A 138 4.42 -1.76 10.90
C TRP A 138 3.00 -2.14 10.45
N LEU A 139 2.82 -2.40 9.15
CA LEU A 139 1.55 -2.84 8.58
C LEU A 139 1.76 -4.16 7.85
N SER A 140 0.79 -5.08 7.96
CA SER A 140 0.80 -6.36 7.24
C SER A 140 -0.52 -6.68 6.57
N ASP A 141 -0.58 -7.82 5.91
CA ASP A 141 -1.75 -8.39 5.26
C ASP A 141 -2.37 -7.48 4.18
N ILE A 142 -1.52 -6.78 3.45
CA ILE A 142 -1.92 -5.94 2.34
C ILE A 142 -1.95 -6.81 1.08
N GLU A 143 -3.13 -7.33 0.73
CA GLU A 143 -3.28 -8.16 -0.48
C GLU A 143 -3.24 -7.31 -1.74
N TYR A 144 -4.09 -6.32 -1.80
CA TYR A 144 -4.14 -5.28 -2.84
C TYR A 144 -4.85 -4.06 -2.26
N GLY A 145 -4.56 -2.91 -2.79
CA GLY A 145 -5.23 -1.71 -2.32
C GLY A 145 -4.62 -0.42 -2.81
N ALA A 146 -5.40 0.62 -2.65
CA ALA A 146 -4.95 1.98 -2.86
C ALA A 146 -5.59 2.88 -1.81
N THR A 147 -4.77 3.73 -1.22
CA THR A 147 -5.20 4.62 -0.13
C THR A 147 -5.84 5.91 -0.61
N GLY A 148 -5.85 6.16 -1.92
CA GLY A 148 -6.35 7.42 -2.50
C GLY A 148 -5.24 8.40 -2.87
N SER A 149 -5.61 9.51 -3.51
CA SER A 149 -4.68 10.52 -4.05
C SER A 149 -4.77 11.89 -3.37
N GLY A 150 -5.79 12.13 -2.55
CA GLY A 150 -5.96 13.39 -1.82
C GLY A 150 -4.85 13.65 -0.78
N PRO A 151 -4.65 14.88 -0.31
CA PRO A 151 -3.54 15.22 0.59
C PRO A 151 -3.61 14.52 1.95
N ILE A 152 -4.82 14.19 2.40
CA ILE A 152 -5.08 13.48 3.67
C ILE A 152 -5.54 12.04 3.45
N ASP A 153 -5.53 11.55 2.21
CA ASP A 153 -5.75 10.14 1.94
C ASP A 153 -4.52 9.35 2.33
N GLY A 154 -4.71 8.21 2.95
CA GLY A 154 -3.59 7.38 3.38
C GLY A 154 -3.80 6.81 4.78
N ILE A 155 -2.81 6.09 5.24
CA ILE A 155 -2.75 5.62 6.62
C ILE A 155 -2.27 6.76 7.51
N PRO A 156 -3.10 7.28 8.42
CA PRO A 156 -2.71 8.37 9.30
C PRO A 156 -1.78 7.87 10.40
N PHE A 157 -0.70 8.59 10.63
CA PHE A 157 0.25 8.29 11.69
C PHE A 157 0.96 9.55 12.18
N GLN A 158 1.57 9.43 13.35
CA GLN A 158 2.42 10.46 13.94
C GLN A 158 3.73 9.85 14.44
N TYR A 159 4.75 10.67 14.50
CA TYR A 159 5.94 10.32 15.24
C TYR A 159 5.83 10.91 16.65
N GLU A 160 6.19 10.10 17.62
CA GLU A 160 6.23 10.46 19.03
C GLU A 160 7.64 10.36 19.56
N LEU A 161 8.10 11.39 20.24
CA LEU A 161 9.34 11.36 20.98
C LEU A 161 8.99 11.00 22.42
N GLN A 162 9.38 9.82 22.83
CA GLN A 162 9.08 9.27 24.17
C GLN A 162 10.35 9.17 25.00
N LYS A 163 10.25 9.41 26.29
CA LYS A 163 11.36 9.21 27.22
C LYS A 163 11.72 7.71 27.27
N ASN A 164 13.00 7.43 27.12
CA ASN A 164 13.52 6.10 27.40
C ASN A 164 13.77 5.97 28.92
N PRO A 165 13.06 5.09 29.62
CA PRO A 165 13.21 4.96 31.09
C PRO A 165 14.62 4.54 31.51
N ASN A 166 15.37 3.90 30.61
CA ASN A 166 16.73 3.44 30.86
C ASN A 166 17.79 4.37 30.27
N GLY A 167 17.37 5.47 29.63
CA GLY A 167 18.29 6.40 28.98
C GLY A 167 18.97 7.37 29.93
N SER A 168 20.15 7.84 29.54
CA SER A 168 20.94 8.77 30.33
C SER A 168 20.84 10.19 29.81
N TYR A 169 20.66 11.15 30.72
CA TYR A 169 20.77 12.58 30.40
C TYR A 169 22.13 12.98 29.82
N ALA A 170 23.17 12.23 30.14
CA ALA A 170 24.52 12.52 29.65
C ALA A 170 24.64 12.45 28.13
N THR A 171 23.72 11.76 27.46
CA THR A 171 23.70 11.62 26.00
C THR A 171 22.89 12.72 25.30
N LEU A 172 22.18 13.57 26.04
CA LEU A 172 21.47 14.70 25.46
C LEU A 172 22.46 15.77 25.01
N SER A 173 22.55 15.97 23.71
CA SER A 173 23.18 17.16 23.15
C SER A 173 22.11 18.24 22.96
N GLY A 174 22.45 19.50 23.21
CA GLY A 174 21.56 20.63 22.89
C GLY A 174 21.40 20.89 21.39
N ALA A 175 21.95 20.04 20.53
CA ALA A 175 21.90 20.15 19.09
C ALA A 175 20.62 19.47 18.53
N GLN A 176 20.17 19.97 17.37
CA GLN A 176 19.13 19.30 16.60
C GLN A 176 19.67 17.97 16.03
N GLU A 177 18.92 16.92 16.17
CA GLU A 177 19.22 15.64 15.54
C GLU A 177 18.34 15.48 14.28
N GLN A 178 18.97 15.09 13.19
CA GLN A 178 18.29 14.73 11.96
C GLN A 178 18.37 13.22 11.76
N VAL A 179 17.23 12.59 11.56
CA VAL A 179 17.13 11.17 11.30
C VAL A 179 16.41 10.93 9.98
N VAL A 180 16.85 9.90 9.26
CA VAL A 180 16.17 9.45 8.06
C VAL A 180 15.39 8.19 8.39
N ILE A 181 14.10 8.20 8.11
CA ILE A 181 13.19 7.07 8.32
C ILE A 181 12.94 6.42 6.98
N ILE A 182 13.12 5.11 6.91
CA ILE A 182 13.01 4.30 5.71
C ILE A 182 11.77 3.43 5.85
N PHE A 183 10.86 3.55 4.89
CA PHE A 183 9.71 2.66 4.72
C PHE A 183 10.00 1.72 3.56
N THR A 184 9.69 0.45 3.74
CA THR A 184 9.97 -0.59 2.74
C THR A 184 8.75 -1.47 2.59
N ILE A 185 8.32 -1.71 1.35
CA ILE A 185 7.32 -2.73 1.04
C ILE A 185 8.08 -4.06 0.91
N ILE A 186 7.66 -5.04 1.69
CA ILE A 186 8.23 -6.39 1.74
C ILE A 186 7.16 -7.45 1.44
N GLU A 187 7.58 -8.58 0.91
CA GLU A 187 6.75 -9.77 0.65
C GLU A 187 6.86 -10.76 1.79
#